data_ca79f62be59519b35ed67550c958cec4
#
_entry.id   ca79f62be59519b35ed67550c958cec4
#
_cell.length_a   1.000
_cell.length_b   1.000
_cell.length_c   1.000
_cell.angle_alpha   90.00
_cell.angle_beta   90.00
_cell.angle_gamma   90.00
#
_symmetry.space_group_name_H-M   'P 1'
#
loop_
_entity.id
_entity.type
_entity.pdbx_description
1 polymer ?
#
loop_
_entity_poly.entity_id
_entity_poly.type
_entity_poly.pdbx_seq_one_letter_code
_entity_poly.pdbx_strand_id
1 'polypeptide(L)'
;ETAGRVTIPAKTLAGIVREWPDADLSLALEDGRIVLSGRLGATSGEGRYSLSATPPDEFPEMPDTLDGLTLVFGNGSGLDGSLLRTMIEKTSFAVSRDETRPVLNGVLWRIEPELMVMVATDGSRLAEFRKTWESGQSTQGSAEVILPPQACSELGKLLEDPESLTQAVLGESQVMFQIGET
;
A
#
# COMPACT_ATOMS: atom_id res chain seq x y z
N GLU A 1 32.04 -1.10 -10.56
CA GLU A 1 30.59 -1.26 -10.45
C GLU A 1 29.93 -0.65 -11.68
N THR A 2 29.04 -1.39 -12.32
CA THR A 2 28.31 -0.91 -13.50
C THR A 2 26.88 -0.67 -13.08
N ALA A 3 26.36 0.54 -13.32
CA ALA A 3 24.96 0.86 -13.02
C ALA A 3 24.04 0.08 -13.98
N GLY A 4 22.96 -0.47 -13.47
CA GLY A 4 21.93 -1.18 -14.23
C GLY A 4 20.58 -1.12 -13.56
N ARG A 5 19.52 -1.42 -14.34
CA ARG A 5 18.15 -1.54 -13.85
C ARG A 5 17.59 -2.90 -14.24
N VAL A 6 16.86 -3.53 -13.33
CA VAL A 6 16.25 -4.83 -13.55
C VAL A 6 15.10 -5.03 -12.57
N THR A 7 14.07 -5.74 -12.98
CA THR A 7 12.95 -6.11 -12.11
C THR A 7 13.09 -7.56 -11.69
N ILE A 8 12.92 -7.82 -10.38
CA ILE A 8 12.99 -9.17 -9.79
C ILE A 8 11.88 -9.38 -8.76
N PRO A 9 11.45 -10.64 -8.50
CA PRO A 9 10.44 -10.93 -7.50
C PRO A 9 10.90 -10.56 -6.08
N ALA A 10 10.35 -9.50 -5.51
CA ALA A 10 10.76 -8.93 -4.22
C ALA A 10 10.69 -9.94 -3.06
N LYS A 11 9.61 -10.76 -2.98
CA LYS A 11 9.45 -11.77 -1.91
C LYS A 11 10.54 -12.82 -1.96
N THR A 12 10.94 -13.26 -3.17
CA THR A 12 11.99 -14.27 -3.35
C THR A 12 13.34 -13.69 -2.97
N LEU A 13 13.65 -12.48 -3.45
CA LEU A 13 14.88 -11.78 -3.05
C LEU A 13 14.95 -11.60 -1.53
N ALA A 14 13.89 -11.06 -0.92
CA ALA A 14 13.83 -10.85 0.52
C ALA A 14 13.99 -12.15 1.32
N GLY A 15 13.42 -13.27 0.82
CA GLY A 15 13.61 -14.58 1.42
C GLY A 15 15.07 -15.03 1.40
N ILE A 16 15.76 -14.89 0.27
CA ILE A 16 17.17 -15.26 0.14
C ILE A 16 18.04 -14.37 1.04
N VAL A 17 17.83 -13.07 1.01
CA VAL A 17 18.64 -12.11 1.79
C VAL A 17 18.44 -12.32 3.30
N ARG A 18 17.22 -12.67 3.74
CA ARG A 18 16.96 -12.96 5.16
C ARG A 18 17.70 -14.18 5.68
N GLU A 19 17.85 -15.21 4.84
CA GLU A 19 18.60 -16.43 5.18
C GLU A 19 20.12 -16.28 4.91
N TRP A 20 20.52 -15.17 4.29
CA TRP A 20 21.94 -14.90 4.04
C TRP A 20 22.65 -14.57 5.36
N PRO A 21 23.83 -15.18 5.65
CA PRO A 21 24.58 -14.82 6.83
C PRO A 21 25.09 -13.37 6.74
N ASP A 22 25.50 -12.81 7.87
CA ASP A 22 26.12 -11.48 7.94
C ASP A 22 27.49 -11.47 7.22
N ALA A 23 27.43 -11.37 5.91
CA ALA A 23 28.56 -11.41 5.00
C ALA A 23 28.26 -10.63 3.73
N ASP A 24 29.29 -10.24 3.01
CA ASP A 24 29.17 -9.52 1.74
C ASP A 24 28.40 -10.35 0.70
N LEU A 25 27.41 -9.71 0.09
CA LEU A 25 26.59 -10.26 -0.98
C LEU A 25 26.83 -9.47 -2.27
N SER A 26 27.24 -10.19 -3.32
CA SER A 26 27.38 -9.63 -4.65
C SER A 26 26.14 -9.93 -5.48
N LEU A 27 25.64 -8.90 -6.19
CA LEU A 27 24.56 -9.03 -7.16
C LEU A 27 25.12 -8.73 -8.57
N ALA A 28 24.90 -9.63 -9.51
CA ALA A 28 25.28 -9.45 -10.90
C ALA A 28 24.11 -9.83 -11.83
N LEU A 29 23.94 -9.05 -12.91
CA LEU A 29 23.03 -9.40 -13.98
C LEU A 29 23.78 -10.22 -15.02
N GLU A 30 23.41 -11.48 -15.19
CA GLU A 30 24.01 -12.42 -16.14
C GLU A 30 22.90 -13.05 -16.98
N ASP A 31 22.94 -12.91 -18.29
CA ASP A 31 21.99 -13.53 -19.26
C ASP A 31 20.50 -13.38 -18.87
N GLY A 32 20.09 -12.17 -18.46
CA GLY A 32 18.71 -11.89 -18.05
C GLY A 32 18.29 -12.49 -16.69
N ARG A 33 19.26 -12.88 -15.89
CA ARG A 33 19.07 -13.38 -14.53
C ARG A 33 19.90 -12.58 -13.53
N ILE A 34 19.34 -12.33 -12.36
CA ILE A 34 20.14 -11.82 -11.23
C ILE A 34 20.78 -13.00 -10.53
N VAL A 35 22.09 -12.94 -10.43
CA VAL A 35 22.90 -13.88 -9.68
C VAL A 35 23.34 -13.22 -8.38
N LEU A 36 22.94 -13.84 -7.27
CA LEU A 36 23.40 -13.49 -5.94
C LEU A 36 24.52 -14.45 -5.57
N SER A 37 25.67 -13.95 -5.17
CA SER A 37 26.79 -14.78 -4.78
C SER A 37 27.59 -14.16 -3.62
N GLY A 38 28.19 -14.99 -2.81
CA GLY A 38 29.02 -14.57 -1.67
C GLY A 38 29.36 -15.72 -0.74
N ARG A 39 30.08 -15.40 0.32
CA ARG A 39 30.48 -16.42 1.32
C ARG A 39 29.35 -16.73 2.28
N LEU A 40 29.14 -18.00 2.55
CA LEU A 40 28.15 -18.49 3.53
C LEU A 40 28.85 -18.76 4.88
N GLY A 41 29.04 -17.69 5.68
CA GLY A 41 29.59 -17.81 7.03
C GLY A 41 31.09 -18.05 7.13
N ALA A 42 31.56 -18.45 8.32
CA ALA A 42 32.98 -18.67 8.63
C ALA A 42 33.58 -19.95 7.99
N THR A 43 32.76 -20.85 7.49
CA THR A 43 33.16 -22.01 6.70
C THR A 43 33.32 -21.60 5.26
N SER A 44 34.39 -22.03 4.59
CA SER A 44 34.83 -21.63 3.24
C SER A 44 33.83 -21.94 2.10
N GLY A 45 32.51 -21.94 2.36
CA GLY A 45 31.48 -22.22 1.38
C GLY A 45 31.06 -20.94 0.64
N GLU A 46 30.84 -21.06 -0.68
CA GLU A 46 30.23 -20.03 -1.50
C GLU A 46 28.76 -20.38 -1.78
N GLY A 47 27.88 -19.42 -1.56
CA GLY A 47 26.49 -19.50 -1.97
C GLY A 47 26.30 -18.81 -3.33
N ARG A 48 25.50 -19.43 -4.19
CA ARG A 48 25.08 -18.84 -5.47
C ARG A 48 23.60 -19.11 -5.69
N TYR A 49 22.84 -18.07 -5.89
CA TYR A 49 21.41 -18.11 -6.22
C TYR A 49 21.18 -17.37 -7.53
N SER A 50 20.27 -17.88 -8.33
CA SER A 50 19.93 -17.30 -9.62
C SER A 50 18.43 -17.09 -9.73
N LEU A 51 17.99 -15.84 -9.88
CA LEU A 51 16.60 -15.44 -10.04
C LEU A 51 16.35 -14.97 -11.47
N SER A 52 15.19 -15.31 -12.01
CA SER A 52 14.75 -14.70 -13.27
C SER A 52 14.55 -13.21 -13.08
N ALA A 53 15.06 -12.44 -14.02
CA ALA A 53 14.90 -11.00 -14.06
C ALA A 53 14.07 -10.63 -15.29
N THR A 54 13.29 -9.56 -15.19
CA THR A 54 12.56 -8.98 -16.30
C THR A 54 13.10 -7.60 -16.64
N PRO A 55 12.98 -7.14 -17.88
CA PRO A 55 13.34 -5.78 -18.26
C PRO A 55 12.62 -4.75 -17.39
N PRO A 56 13.25 -3.63 -17.05
CA PRO A 56 12.61 -2.59 -16.22
C PRO A 56 11.39 -1.98 -16.91
N ASP A 57 11.31 -2.01 -18.23
CA ASP A 57 10.18 -1.49 -19.02
C ASP A 57 8.89 -2.32 -18.85
N GLU A 58 9.02 -3.55 -18.34
CA GLU A 58 7.86 -4.39 -17.98
C GLU A 58 7.33 -4.10 -16.55
N PHE A 59 8.02 -3.26 -15.79
CA PHE A 59 7.52 -2.85 -14.47
C PHE A 59 6.37 -1.85 -14.68
N PRO A 60 5.19 -2.09 -14.04
CA PRO A 60 4.08 -1.17 -14.15
C PRO A 60 4.48 0.25 -13.74
N GLU A 61 4.20 1.22 -14.60
CA GLU A 61 4.39 2.62 -14.24
C GLU A 61 3.42 3.00 -13.12
N MET A 62 3.95 3.53 -12.05
CA MET A 62 3.14 4.16 -11.01
C MET A 62 2.90 5.61 -11.42
N PRO A 63 1.64 6.08 -11.47
CA PRO A 63 1.37 7.46 -11.80
C PRO A 63 1.93 8.38 -10.70
N ASP A 64 2.69 9.39 -11.09
CA ASP A 64 3.18 10.43 -10.18
C ASP A 64 2.07 11.35 -9.68
N THR A 65 0.96 11.41 -10.43
CA THR A 65 -0.22 12.22 -10.13
C THR A 65 -1.49 11.44 -10.43
N LEU A 66 -2.53 11.69 -9.67
CA LEU A 66 -3.85 11.13 -9.87
C LEU A 66 -4.88 12.28 -9.91
N ASP A 67 -5.71 12.30 -10.95
CA ASP A 67 -6.83 13.23 -11.02
C ASP A 67 -7.98 12.71 -10.14
N GLY A 68 -8.46 13.55 -9.22
CA GLY A 68 -9.52 13.15 -8.30
C GLY A 68 -9.74 14.10 -7.15
N LEU A 69 -10.60 13.69 -6.21
CA LEU A 69 -10.83 14.42 -4.98
C LEU A 69 -9.61 14.28 -4.06
N THR A 70 -9.01 15.42 -3.75
CA THR A 70 -7.87 15.48 -2.85
C THR A 70 -8.32 15.74 -1.41
N LEU A 71 -7.88 14.90 -0.49
CA LEU A 71 -7.98 15.07 0.94
C LEU A 71 -6.60 15.40 1.51
N VAL A 72 -6.50 16.49 2.25
CA VAL A 72 -5.28 16.87 2.98
C VAL A 72 -5.44 16.48 4.43
N PHE A 73 -4.42 15.82 4.97
CA PHE A 73 -4.39 15.35 6.36
C PHE A 73 -3.45 16.23 7.20
N GLY A 74 -3.77 16.38 8.48
CA GLY A 74 -3.02 17.27 9.38
C GLY A 74 -3.35 18.76 9.18
N ASN A 75 -2.49 19.63 9.70
CA ASN A 75 -2.55 21.09 9.51
C ASN A 75 -3.92 21.75 9.82
N GLY A 76 -4.69 21.21 10.77
CA GLY A 76 -5.99 21.76 11.14
C GLY A 76 -7.14 21.40 10.18
N SER A 77 -6.93 20.47 9.25
CA SER A 77 -7.98 19.98 8.34
C SER A 77 -9.10 19.21 9.04
N GLY A 78 -8.89 18.80 10.31
CA GLY A 78 -9.80 17.90 11.03
C GLY A 78 -9.70 16.44 10.58
N LEU A 79 -8.78 16.16 9.67
CA LEU A 79 -8.38 14.83 9.25
C LEU A 79 -6.95 14.55 9.70
N ASP A 80 -6.74 13.38 10.24
CA ASP A 80 -5.41 12.84 10.54
C ASP A 80 -5.33 11.36 10.19
N GLY A 81 -4.13 10.83 10.15
CA GLY A 81 -3.91 9.42 9.84
C GLY A 81 -4.52 8.50 10.89
N SER A 82 -4.66 8.94 12.15
CA SER A 82 -5.24 8.15 13.22
C SER A 82 -6.75 7.93 13.02
N LEU A 83 -7.43 8.94 12.50
CA LEU A 83 -8.83 8.83 12.11
C LEU A 83 -9.01 7.81 10.98
N LEU A 84 -8.22 7.93 9.90
CA LEU A 84 -8.29 6.99 8.78
C LEU A 84 -7.98 5.56 9.23
N ARG A 85 -6.93 5.37 10.03
CA ARG A 85 -6.60 4.08 10.64
C ARG A 85 -7.76 3.52 11.46
N THR A 86 -8.34 4.34 12.33
CA THR A 86 -9.49 3.94 13.17
C THR A 86 -10.68 3.53 12.31
N MET A 87 -11.00 4.29 11.24
CA MET A 87 -12.10 3.96 10.34
C MET A 87 -11.87 2.61 9.65
N ILE A 88 -10.66 2.35 9.18
CA ILE A 88 -10.27 1.07 8.58
C ILE A 88 -10.41 -0.07 9.61
N GLU A 89 -9.84 0.06 10.80
CA GLU A 89 -9.89 -0.96 11.84
C GLU A 89 -11.31 -1.29 12.29
N LYS A 90 -12.19 -0.29 12.33
CA LYS A 90 -13.58 -0.45 12.77
C LYS A 90 -14.51 -0.99 11.68
N THR A 91 -14.07 -1.11 10.44
CA THR A 91 -14.90 -1.56 9.32
C THR A 91 -14.35 -2.79 8.60
N SER A 92 -13.05 -2.91 8.41
CA SER A 92 -12.43 -3.94 7.57
C SER A 92 -12.71 -5.39 8.01
N PHE A 93 -13.00 -5.64 9.29
CA PHE A 93 -13.35 -6.97 9.79
C PHE A 93 -14.68 -7.51 9.24
N ALA A 94 -15.55 -6.64 8.72
CA ALA A 94 -16.84 -7.00 8.15
C ALA A 94 -16.81 -7.26 6.63
N VAL A 95 -15.65 -7.16 6.00
CA VAL A 95 -15.49 -7.43 4.55
C VAL A 95 -15.80 -8.89 4.25
N SER A 96 -16.48 -9.14 3.14
CA SER A 96 -16.77 -10.48 2.63
C SER A 96 -15.52 -11.15 2.08
N ARG A 97 -15.45 -12.47 2.25
CA ARG A 97 -14.43 -13.33 1.62
C ARG A 97 -14.97 -14.06 0.38
N ASP A 98 -16.21 -13.79 0.00
CA ASP A 98 -16.87 -14.39 -1.16
C ASP A 98 -16.46 -13.63 -2.43
N GLU A 99 -15.52 -14.17 -3.17
CA GLU A 99 -15.01 -13.57 -4.42
C GLU A 99 -16.05 -13.45 -5.53
N THR A 100 -17.20 -14.12 -5.37
CA THR A 100 -18.32 -14.00 -6.35
C THR A 100 -19.06 -12.67 -6.21
N ARG A 101 -18.81 -11.91 -5.14
CA ARG A 101 -19.43 -10.62 -4.85
C ARG A 101 -18.38 -9.51 -4.70
N PRO A 102 -17.77 -9.05 -5.80
CA PRO A 102 -16.65 -8.11 -5.75
C PRO A 102 -16.94 -6.82 -4.97
N VAL A 103 -18.17 -6.32 -5.03
CA VAL A 103 -18.59 -5.11 -4.31
C VAL A 103 -18.58 -5.26 -2.78
N LEU A 104 -18.57 -6.48 -2.25
CA LEU A 104 -18.47 -6.76 -0.82
C LEU A 104 -17.05 -7.13 -0.39
N ASN A 105 -16.12 -7.27 -1.33
CA ASN A 105 -14.74 -7.70 -1.05
C ASN A 105 -13.82 -6.55 -0.65
N GLY A 106 -14.37 -5.44 -0.17
CA GLY A 106 -13.58 -4.30 0.29
C GLY A 106 -14.37 -3.42 1.24
N VAL A 107 -13.71 -2.39 1.70
CA VAL A 107 -14.29 -1.32 2.50
C VAL A 107 -14.70 -0.19 1.55
N LEU A 108 -15.99 0.10 1.47
CA LEU A 108 -16.47 1.29 0.78
C LEU A 108 -16.02 2.53 1.55
N TRP A 109 -15.31 3.42 0.90
CA TRP A 109 -14.93 4.73 1.42
C TRP A 109 -15.63 5.80 0.60
N ARG A 110 -16.58 6.49 1.22
CA ARG A 110 -17.38 7.56 0.63
C ARG A 110 -17.04 8.87 1.29
N ILE A 111 -16.83 9.88 0.47
CA ILE A 111 -16.55 11.26 0.85
C ILE A 111 -17.67 12.12 0.27
N GLU A 112 -18.25 12.94 1.10
CA GLU A 112 -19.26 13.93 0.77
C GLU A 112 -18.86 15.29 1.38
N PRO A 113 -19.41 16.44 0.93
CA PRO A 113 -19.02 17.75 1.44
C PRO A 113 -19.10 17.89 2.96
N GLU A 114 -20.01 17.18 3.62
CA GLU A 114 -20.24 17.30 5.07
C GLU A 114 -19.95 15.99 5.83
N LEU A 115 -19.63 14.91 5.13
CA LEU A 115 -19.58 13.58 5.71
C LEU A 115 -18.52 12.69 5.06
N MET A 116 -17.79 11.96 5.85
CA MET A 116 -16.96 10.85 5.42
C MET A 116 -17.46 9.55 6.06
N VAL A 117 -17.62 8.50 5.25
CA VAL A 117 -18.13 7.21 5.71
C VAL A 117 -17.23 6.09 5.22
N MET A 118 -16.97 5.12 6.07
CA MET A 118 -16.47 3.81 5.69
C MET A 118 -17.50 2.73 6.04
N VAL A 119 -17.75 1.83 5.11
CA VAL A 119 -18.72 0.73 5.27
C VAL A 119 -18.13 -0.57 4.74
N ALA A 120 -18.36 -1.64 5.46
CA ALA A 120 -18.10 -3.00 4.99
C ALA A 120 -19.22 -3.94 5.44
N THR A 121 -19.51 -4.95 4.62
CA THR A 121 -20.52 -5.99 4.94
C THR A 121 -20.17 -7.29 4.23
N ASP A 122 -20.52 -8.41 4.86
CA ASP A 122 -20.48 -9.75 4.27
C ASP A 122 -21.87 -10.32 4.00
N GLY A 123 -22.94 -9.50 4.24
CA GLY A 123 -24.33 -9.90 4.12
C GLY A 123 -24.94 -10.43 5.42
N SER A 124 -24.13 -10.84 6.40
CA SER A 124 -24.56 -11.29 7.73
C SER A 124 -24.37 -10.22 8.79
N ARG A 125 -23.37 -9.36 8.60
CA ARG A 125 -23.03 -8.24 9.47
C ARG A 125 -22.67 -7.04 8.62
N LEU A 126 -22.81 -5.86 9.19
CA LEU A 126 -22.41 -4.59 8.60
C LEU A 126 -21.68 -3.78 9.65
N ALA A 127 -20.54 -3.22 9.26
CA ALA A 127 -19.80 -2.23 10.05
C ALA A 127 -19.79 -0.90 9.30
N GLU A 128 -20.15 0.16 9.99
CA GLU A 128 -20.16 1.51 9.44
C GLU A 128 -19.46 2.45 10.43
N PHE A 129 -18.61 3.32 9.91
CA PHE A 129 -18.00 4.42 10.66
C PHE A 129 -18.27 5.73 9.92
N ARG A 130 -18.84 6.71 10.62
CA ARG A 130 -19.16 8.04 10.08
C ARG A 130 -18.36 9.12 10.79
N LYS A 131 -17.82 10.06 10.03
CA LYS A 131 -17.22 11.29 10.52
C LYS A 131 -17.88 12.47 9.80
N THR A 132 -18.57 13.29 10.55
CA THR A 132 -19.05 14.58 10.06
C THR A 132 -17.95 15.61 10.18
N TRP A 133 -17.87 16.52 9.23
CA TRP A 133 -16.95 17.65 9.29
C TRP A 133 -17.39 18.64 10.37
N GLU A 134 -16.43 19.29 11.02
CA GLU A 134 -16.71 20.38 11.93
C GLU A 134 -17.06 21.63 11.14
N SER A 135 -17.74 22.60 11.78
CA SER A 135 -18.13 23.87 11.13
C SER A 135 -16.92 24.58 10.52
N GLY A 136 -16.97 24.82 9.23
CA GLY A 136 -15.90 25.44 8.44
C GLY A 136 -14.93 24.44 7.80
N GLN A 137 -15.09 23.15 8.03
CA GLN A 137 -14.40 22.08 7.33
C GLN A 137 -15.38 21.47 6.32
N SER A 138 -14.98 21.34 5.09
CA SER A 138 -15.75 20.63 4.07
C SER A 138 -14.83 20.23 2.92
N THR A 139 -15.17 19.17 2.21
CA THR A 139 -14.51 18.84 0.95
C THR A 139 -15.26 19.52 -0.21
N GLN A 140 -14.51 19.95 -1.23
CA GLN A 140 -15.12 20.57 -2.42
C GLN A 140 -15.50 19.51 -3.46
N GLY A 141 -16.21 18.47 -3.03
CA GLY A 141 -16.62 17.43 -3.94
C GLY A 141 -17.02 16.14 -3.22
N SER A 142 -17.40 15.16 -4.02
CA SER A 142 -17.74 13.83 -3.53
C SER A 142 -16.92 12.79 -4.30
N ALA A 143 -16.53 11.73 -3.61
CA ALA A 143 -15.87 10.58 -4.20
C ALA A 143 -16.28 9.31 -3.47
N GLU A 144 -16.23 8.19 -4.19
CA GLU A 144 -16.54 6.88 -3.64
C GLU A 144 -15.58 5.85 -4.21
N VAL A 145 -14.95 5.06 -3.36
CA VAL A 145 -14.05 3.99 -3.77
C VAL A 145 -14.21 2.78 -2.86
N ILE A 146 -13.87 1.60 -3.37
CA ILE A 146 -13.81 0.37 -2.57
C ILE A 146 -12.33 0.04 -2.33
N LEU A 147 -11.90 0.12 -1.09
CA LEU A 147 -10.54 -0.24 -0.67
C LEU A 147 -10.45 -1.76 -0.48
N PRO A 148 -9.59 -2.46 -1.24
CA PRO A 148 -9.36 -3.89 -1.03
C PRO A 148 -8.83 -4.19 0.37
N PRO A 149 -9.11 -5.38 0.95
CA PRO A 149 -8.62 -5.76 2.29
C PRO A 149 -7.10 -5.68 2.43
N GLN A 150 -6.38 -5.99 1.35
CA GLN A 150 -4.93 -5.89 1.33
C GLN A 150 -4.46 -4.44 1.47
N ALA A 151 -5.09 -3.50 0.75
CA ALA A 151 -4.79 -2.07 0.88
C ALA A 151 -5.10 -1.57 2.30
N CYS A 152 -6.25 -1.97 2.87
CA CYS A 152 -6.59 -1.64 4.25
C CYS A 152 -5.56 -2.16 5.25
N SER A 153 -5.05 -3.39 5.06
CA SER A 153 -4.02 -3.98 5.92
C SER A 153 -2.68 -3.26 5.82
N GLU A 154 -2.26 -2.89 4.61
CA GLU A 154 -0.99 -2.15 4.41
C GLU A 154 -1.10 -0.72 4.94
N LEU A 155 -2.22 -0.02 4.67
CA LEU A 155 -2.47 1.30 5.25
C LEU A 155 -2.46 1.26 6.79
N GLY A 156 -3.06 0.23 7.41
CA GLY A 156 -3.04 0.06 8.86
C GLY A 156 -1.63 0.00 9.44
N LYS A 157 -0.66 -0.60 8.73
CA LYS A 157 0.75 -0.65 9.12
C LYS A 157 1.46 0.68 8.86
N LEU A 158 1.26 1.27 7.69
CA LEU A 158 1.90 2.53 7.31
C LEU A 158 1.45 3.70 8.18
N LEU A 159 0.22 3.65 8.69
CA LEU A 159 -0.37 4.64 9.59
C LEU A 159 -0.06 4.35 11.08
N GLU A 160 0.99 3.58 11.41
CA GLU A 160 1.51 3.48 12.77
C GLU A 160 2.03 4.83 13.27
N ASP A 161 2.60 5.65 12.36
CA ASP A 161 2.83 7.07 12.56
C ASP A 161 1.73 7.88 11.84
N PRO A 162 0.70 8.35 12.55
CA PRO A 162 -0.43 9.04 11.94
C PRO A 162 -0.07 10.38 11.28
N GLU A 163 1.01 11.02 11.72
CA GLU A 163 1.45 12.31 11.19
C GLU A 163 2.15 12.15 9.83
N SER A 164 2.56 10.94 9.49
CA SER A 164 3.19 10.65 8.20
C SER A 164 2.24 10.77 7.01
N LEU A 165 0.91 10.58 7.20
CA LEU A 165 -0.08 10.75 6.14
C LEU A 165 -0.33 12.22 5.88
N THR A 166 0.00 12.68 4.68
CA THR A 166 -0.17 14.08 4.26
C THR A 166 -1.32 14.28 3.29
N GLN A 167 -1.58 13.32 2.42
CA GLN A 167 -2.58 13.45 1.36
C GLN A 167 -3.17 12.11 0.94
N ALA A 168 -4.43 12.13 0.53
CA ALA A 168 -5.05 11.06 -0.25
C ALA A 168 -5.78 11.68 -1.45
N VAL A 169 -5.62 11.06 -2.63
CA VAL A 169 -6.34 11.45 -3.85
C VAL A 169 -7.21 10.29 -4.29
N LEU A 170 -8.51 10.55 -4.39
CA LEU A 170 -9.50 9.56 -4.81
C LEU A 170 -9.90 9.84 -6.26
N GLY A 171 -9.40 9.01 -7.18
CA GLY A 171 -9.83 8.99 -8.58
C GLY A 171 -11.00 8.04 -8.81
N GLU A 172 -11.38 7.85 -10.07
CA GLU A 172 -12.53 6.98 -10.44
C GLU A 172 -12.33 5.51 -10.08
N SER A 173 -11.10 4.98 -10.23
CA SER A 173 -10.78 3.56 -10.03
C SER A 173 -9.52 3.32 -9.21
N GLN A 174 -8.86 4.38 -8.78
CA GLN A 174 -7.60 4.34 -8.07
C GLN A 174 -7.62 5.31 -6.89
N VAL A 175 -6.85 4.97 -5.86
CA VAL A 175 -6.57 5.88 -4.74
C VAL A 175 -5.07 5.97 -4.57
N MET A 176 -4.57 7.17 -4.44
CA MET A 176 -3.17 7.44 -4.11
C MET A 176 -3.09 7.98 -2.68
N PHE A 177 -2.16 7.45 -1.90
CA PHE A 177 -1.84 7.94 -0.56
C PHE A 177 -0.41 8.43 -0.55
N GLN A 178 -0.19 9.61 -0.01
CA GLN A 178 1.14 10.14 0.22
C GLN A 178 1.46 10.04 1.71
N ILE A 179 2.47 9.22 2.04
CA ILE A 179 2.87 8.90 3.41
C ILE A 179 4.37 9.15 3.53
N GLY A 180 4.76 10.10 4.38
CA GLY A 180 6.13 10.55 4.50
C GLY A 180 6.62 11.27 3.23
N GLU A 181 7.84 10.94 2.82
CA GLU A 181 8.45 11.47 1.59
C GLU A 181 8.12 10.62 0.34
N THR A 182 7.21 9.65 0.48
CA THR A 182 6.87 8.67 -0.57
C THR A 182 5.48 8.93 -1.11
#